data_5d2ccb013967a5178b4f5c6dbd9137f3
#
_entry.id   5d2ccb013967a5178b4f5c6dbd9137f3
#
_cell.length_a   1.000
_cell.length_b   1.000
_cell.length_c   1.000
_cell.angle_alpha   90.00
_cell.angle_beta   90.00
_cell.angle_gamma   90.00
#
_symmetry.space_group_name_H-M   'P 1'
#
loop_
_entity.id
_entity.type
_entity.pdbx_description
1 polymer ?
#
loop_
_entity_poly.entity_id
_entity_poly.type
_entity_poly.pdbx_seq_one_letter_code
_entity_poly.pdbx_strand_id
1 'polypeptide(L)'
;MVSRTYEEFTPSNKAAPGPACKRIGDVPPGERIEISIYLKPRPEDPGSRGPGVDPRAELASRRATHHAGDIKLVQEFAREHGLSVVSTDPAQRLIKLSGTAAQFQAAFQTTLAHYQDGNLTFRGRSGSLKLPVELHPIIESVLGLDTRPAAQPRLRIRRAAAVSQSFMPNDVARLYAFPTAVTGKGQCIALIELGGGFTPADTTSAFNSMGLAPPTVLAVSVDGGTNTPNPDDGADGEVALDIQVAGGGAPGAKIAVYFAPNTDAGFVDAITAAVHDTTNKPSVVSISWGSAESNWTQQAIQSMNSALQDAATVNISVFVASGDNLSTDGVTDGKAHVDFPASSPWAIGCGGTSISVSGTSITSEAVWNDGDSGGGGGISDLFAVPSFQQNASLPPSVNDGQTRRGVPDVAGDAAPATGYQVVVSGQTEVVGGTSAVAPLWAGLTALINEGAAKPVGFFLPFLYANPTLLRQVTQGNNIPSGSTVGYEAGPGWNACTGLGVPNGESLFVALTNQS
;
A
#
# COMPACT_ATOMS: atom_id res chain seq x y z
N MET A 1 -37.85 21.64 -1.73
CA MET A 1 -36.41 21.46 -1.72
C MET A 1 -35.81 22.54 -0.83
N VAL A 2 -35.08 22.18 0.20
CA VAL A 2 -34.28 23.13 0.99
C VAL A 2 -33.18 23.63 0.06
N SER A 3 -33.06 24.95 -0.11
CA SER A 3 -31.98 25.55 -0.89
C SER A 3 -30.68 25.35 -0.11
N ARG A 4 -29.81 24.43 -0.54
CA ARG A 4 -28.49 24.23 0.06
C ARG A 4 -27.48 25.18 -0.56
N THR A 5 -26.60 25.73 0.25
CA THR A 5 -25.45 26.49 -0.21
C THR A 5 -24.30 25.52 -0.51
N TYR A 6 -23.73 25.60 -1.71
CA TYR A 6 -22.62 24.77 -2.16
C TYR A 6 -21.32 25.56 -2.17
N GLU A 7 -20.25 24.94 -1.73
CA GLU A 7 -18.89 25.47 -1.80
C GLU A 7 -17.93 24.45 -2.40
N GLU A 8 -16.79 24.90 -2.88
CA GLU A 8 -15.74 24.02 -3.41
C GLU A 8 -15.16 23.14 -2.29
N PHE A 9 -15.13 21.83 -2.54
CA PHE A 9 -14.43 20.86 -1.69
C PHE A 9 -13.00 20.70 -2.21
N THR A 10 -12.11 21.63 -1.82
CA THR A 10 -10.74 21.73 -2.32
C THR A 10 -9.91 20.45 -2.19
N PRO A 11 -10.06 19.57 -1.15
CA PRO A 11 -9.32 18.31 -1.09
C PRO A 11 -9.59 17.37 -2.27
N SER A 12 -10.72 17.53 -2.95
CA SER A 12 -11.10 16.74 -4.12
C SER A 12 -10.51 17.26 -5.44
N ASN A 13 -9.76 18.37 -5.43
CA ASN A 13 -9.20 18.94 -6.64
C ASN A 13 -8.33 17.92 -7.38
N LYS A 14 -8.68 17.65 -8.65
CA LYS A 14 -7.97 16.66 -9.48
C LYS A 14 -7.51 17.35 -10.76
N ALA A 15 -6.25 17.13 -11.14
CA ALA A 15 -5.71 17.61 -12.40
C ALA A 15 -6.47 16.99 -13.58
N ALA A 16 -6.55 17.74 -14.68
CA ALA A 16 -7.03 17.20 -15.94
C ALA A 16 -6.18 15.96 -16.33
N PRO A 17 -6.76 14.97 -17.05
CA PRO A 17 -5.97 13.91 -17.65
C PRO A 17 -4.81 14.47 -18.47
N GLY A 18 -3.65 13.78 -18.41
CA GLY A 18 -2.43 14.21 -19.07
C GLY A 18 -2.60 14.42 -20.59
N PRO A 19 -1.66 15.09 -21.26
CA PRO A 19 -1.76 15.42 -22.67
C PRO A 19 -1.78 14.20 -23.61
N ALA A 20 -1.31 13.04 -23.15
CA ALA A 20 -1.40 11.78 -23.88
C ALA A 20 -2.82 11.19 -23.86
N CYS A 21 -3.65 11.56 -22.90
CA CYS A 21 -5.02 11.08 -22.77
C CYS A 21 -5.97 11.83 -23.72
N LYS A 22 -6.61 11.09 -24.61
CA LYS A 22 -7.58 11.65 -25.54
C LYS A 22 -8.99 11.63 -24.92
N ARG A 23 -9.66 12.77 -24.82
CA ARG A 23 -11.08 12.82 -24.48
C ARG A 23 -11.90 12.24 -25.64
N ILE A 24 -12.69 11.22 -25.37
CA ILE A 24 -13.48 10.48 -26.39
C ILE A 24 -14.99 10.82 -26.34
N GLY A 25 -15.45 11.48 -25.30
CA GLY A 25 -16.84 11.96 -25.22
C GLY A 25 -17.30 12.27 -23.80
N ASP A 26 -18.51 12.78 -23.67
CA ASP A 26 -19.18 12.92 -22.37
C ASP A 26 -19.62 11.55 -21.85
N VAL A 27 -19.66 11.40 -20.55
CA VAL A 27 -20.24 10.20 -19.95
C VAL A 27 -21.75 10.18 -20.22
N PRO A 28 -22.32 9.07 -20.74
CA PRO A 28 -23.74 8.96 -20.96
C PRO A 28 -24.54 9.28 -19.68
N PRO A 29 -25.59 10.12 -19.76
CA PRO A 29 -26.33 10.55 -18.55
C PRO A 29 -26.89 9.40 -17.72
N GLY A 30 -27.23 8.27 -18.35
CA GLY A 30 -27.77 7.07 -17.70
C GLY A 30 -26.72 6.07 -17.22
N GLU A 31 -25.42 6.29 -17.47
CA GLU A 31 -24.36 5.39 -16.98
C GLU A 31 -24.42 5.25 -15.47
N ARG A 32 -24.43 4.00 -15.00
CA ARG A 32 -24.47 3.68 -13.57
C ARG A 32 -23.07 3.84 -12.97
N ILE A 33 -23.01 4.55 -11.88
CA ILE A 33 -21.78 4.84 -11.13
C ILE A 33 -22.03 4.42 -9.67
N GLU A 34 -21.00 3.88 -9.04
CA GLU A 34 -20.92 3.71 -7.60
C GLU A 34 -19.73 4.53 -7.07
N ILE A 35 -19.90 5.14 -5.91
CA ILE A 35 -18.89 5.94 -5.24
C ILE A 35 -18.78 5.57 -3.77
N SER A 36 -17.60 5.82 -3.20
CA SER A 36 -17.30 5.70 -1.78
C SER A 36 -17.21 7.09 -1.16
N ILE A 37 -18.02 7.34 -0.14
CA ILE A 37 -17.95 8.54 0.71
C ILE A 37 -17.37 8.12 2.05
N TYR A 38 -16.20 8.67 2.38
CA TYR A 38 -15.59 8.50 3.70
C TYR A 38 -15.92 9.68 4.61
N LEU A 39 -16.23 9.36 5.86
CA LEU A 39 -16.43 10.36 6.90
C LEU A 39 -15.10 10.65 7.61
N LYS A 40 -14.91 11.89 8.03
CA LYS A 40 -13.72 12.30 8.79
C LYS A 40 -13.62 11.52 10.09
N PRO A 41 -12.40 11.07 10.47
CA PRO A 41 -12.20 10.47 11.79
C PRO A 41 -12.53 11.47 12.90
N ARG A 42 -13.05 10.97 14.02
CA ARG A 42 -13.31 11.78 15.21
C ARG A 42 -12.22 11.52 16.26
N PRO A 43 -11.86 12.54 17.06
CA PRO A 43 -10.85 12.38 18.11
C PRO A 43 -11.18 11.26 19.11
N GLU A 44 -12.46 10.96 19.32
CA GLU A 44 -12.96 9.95 20.23
C GLU A 44 -12.92 8.52 19.66
N ASP A 45 -12.69 8.35 18.36
CA ASP A 45 -12.68 7.03 17.72
C ASP A 45 -11.59 6.12 18.29
N PRO A 46 -10.31 6.55 18.40
CA PRO A 46 -9.26 5.76 19.06
C PRO A 46 -9.31 5.93 20.58
N GLY A 47 -10.14 5.18 21.27
CA GLY A 47 -10.24 5.26 22.73
C GLY A 47 -9.40 4.21 23.47
N SER A 48 -9.39 4.29 24.82
CA SER A 48 -8.70 3.32 25.67
C SER A 48 -9.36 1.95 25.59
N ARG A 49 -8.56 0.91 25.42
CA ARG A 49 -9.01 -0.48 25.28
C ARG A 49 -9.28 -1.11 26.64
N GLY A 50 -10.45 -1.73 26.80
CA GLY A 50 -10.66 -2.67 27.89
C GLY A 50 -9.80 -3.95 27.70
N PRO A 51 -9.26 -4.55 28.76
CA PRO A 51 -8.53 -5.81 28.63
C PRO A 51 -9.41 -6.92 28.05
N GLY A 52 -8.90 -7.63 27.02
CA GLY A 52 -9.59 -8.78 26.40
C GLY A 52 -10.65 -8.45 25.34
N VAL A 53 -10.82 -7.18 24.96
CA VAL A 53 -11.73 -6.79 23.87
C VAL A 53 -11.00 -6.81 22.52
N ASP A 54 -11.66 -7.37 21.49
CA ASP A 54 -11.16 -7.31 20.11
C ASP A 54 -11.12 -5.85 19.66
N PRO A 55 -9.94 -5.31 19.27
CA PRO A 55 -9.80 -3.90 18.90
C PRO A 55 -10.71 -3.46 17.73
N ARG A 56 -10.96 -4.35 16.76
CA ARG A 56 -11.86 -4.07 15.64
C ARG A 56 -13.30 -3.91 16.10
N ALA A 57 -13.74 -4.81 16.97
CA ALA A 57 -15.10 -4.79 17.50
C ALA A 57 -15.34 -3.53 18.38
N GLU A 58 -14.36 -3.14 19.17
CA GLU A 58 -14.42 -1.93 19.98
C GLU A 58 -14.49 -0.67 19.10
N LEU A 59 -13.61 -0.56 18.11
CA LEU A 59 -13.60 0.56 17.16
C LEU A 59 -14.93 0.67 16.41
N ALA A 60 -15.46 -0.46 15.92
CA ALA A 60 -16.75 -0.53 15.23
C ALA A 60 -17.91 -0.04 16.11
N SER A 61 -17.96 -0.50 17.37
CA SER A 61 -18.99 -0.09 18.33
C SER A 61 -19.00 1.42 18.63
N ARG A 62 -17.81 2.00 18.81
CA ARG A 62 -17.67 3.45 19.06
C ARG A 62 -18.10 4.26 17.85
N ARG A 63 -17.62 3.91 16.66
CA ARG A 63 -17.94 4.61 15.42
C ARG A 63 -19.40 4.53 15.05
N ALA A 64 -20.07 3.40 15.32
CA ALA A 64 -21.50 3.27 15.12
C ALA A 64 -22.29 4.34 15.89
N THR A 65 -21.83 4.73 17.08
CA THR A 65 -22.44 5.79 17.88
C THR A 65 -22.01 7.19 17.42
N HIS A 66 -20.71 7.39 17.23
CA HIS A 66 -20.15 8.72 16.94
C HIS A 66 -20.56 9.26 15.57
N HIS A 67 -20.67 8.38 14.55
CA HIS A 67 -20.97 8.77 13.17
C HIS A 67 -22.47 8.66 12.78
N ALA A 68 -23.36 8.26 13.70
CA ALA A 68 -24.78 8.06 13.38
C ALA A 68 -25.44 9.32 12.79
N GLY A 69 -25.13 10.50 13.34
CA GLY A 69 -25.65 11.77 12.85
C GLY A 69 -25.11 12.15 11.48
N ASP A 70 -23.79 11.95 11.25
CA ASP A 70 -23.12 12.26 9.98
C ASP A 70 -23.63 11.36 8.86
N ILE A 71 -23.79 10.07 9.15
CA ILE A 71 -24.36 9.08 8.22
C ILE A 71 -25.75 9.52 7.77
N LYS A 72 -26.58 9.96 8.70
CA LYS A 72 -27.95 10.43 8.40
C LYS A 72 -27.93 11.63 7.46
N LEU A 73 -27.04 12.61 7.68
CA LEU A 73 -26.89 13.78 6.80
C LEU A 73 -26.50 13.40 5.38
N VAL A 74 -25.56 12.46 5.22
CA VAL A 74 -25.15 11.95 3.90
C VAL A 74 -26.30 11.17 3.23
N GLN A 75 -27.04 10.37 3.97
CA GLN A 75 -28.21 9.64 3.44
C GLN A 75 -29.35 10.60 3.02
N GLU A 76 -29.56 11.70 3.75
CA GLU A 76 -30.51 12.75 3.36
C GLU A 76 -30.08 13.45 2.07
N PHE A 77 -28.79 13.79 1.94
CA PHE A 77 -28.21 14.32 0.71
C PHE A 77 -28.39 13.36 -0.48
N ALA A 78 -28.10 12.08 -0.29
CA ALA A 78 -28.29 11.07 -1.32
C ALA A 78 -29.74 11.01 -1.80
N ARG A 79 -30.70 10.97 -0.88
CA ARG A 79 -32.13 10.95 -1.20
C ARG A 79 -32.60 12.18 -1.98
N GLU A 80 -32.11 13.38 -1.62
CA GLU A 80 -32.48 14.64 -2.29
C GLU A 80 -32.01 14.65 -3.77
N HIS A 81 -30.90 13.97 -4.06
CA HIS A 81 -30.35 13.85 -5.43
C HIS A 81 -30.80 12.56 -6.16
N GLY A 82 -31.69 11.78 -5.57
CA GLY A 82 -32.16 10.53 -6.15
C GLY A 82 -31.09 9.44 -6.22
N LEU A 83 -30.03 9.53 -5.40
CA LEU A 83 -28.99 8.52 -5.26
C LEU A 83 -29.46 7.40 -4.31
N SER A 84 -29.03 6.18 -4.58
CA SER A 84 -29.33 5.02 -3.73
C SER A 84 -28.16 4.76 -2.79
N VAL A 85 -28.45 4.53 -1.51
CA VAL A 85 -27.46 4.02 -0.56
C VAL A 85 -27.30 2.51 -0.79
N VAL A 86 -26.10 2.09 -1.20
CA VAL A 86 -25.75 0.68 -1.46
C VAL A 86 -25.41 -0.02 -0.15
N SER A 87 -24.54 0.62 0.64
CA SER A 87 -24.13 0.11 1.94
C SER A 87 -23.74 1.27 2.87
N THR A 88 -23.75 0.98 4.15
CA THR A 88 -23.24 1.87 5.20
C THR A 88 -22.48 1.02 6.19
N ASP A 89 -21.21 1.31 6.37
CA ASP A 89 -20.34 0.66 7.35
C ASP A 89 -19.72 1.71 8.28
N PRO A 90 -20.28 1.90 9.48
CA PRO A 90 -19.74 2.85 10.44
C PRO A 90 -18.32 2.50 10.92
N ALA A 91 -17.97 1.19 10.98
CA ALA A 91 -16.64 0.76 11.39
C ALA A 91 -15.58 1.30 10.45
N GLN A 92 -15.87 1.29 9.15
CA GLN A 92 -15.03 1.81 8.08
C GLN A 92 -15.21 3.32 7.85
N ARG A 93 -16.18 3.97 8.50
CA ARG A 93 -16.60 5.35 8.21
C ARG A 93 -17.04 5.53 6.75
N LEU A 94 -17.55 4.47 6.12
CA LEU A 94 -17.83 4.36 4.69
C LEU A 94 -19.34 4.32 4.40
N ILE A 95 -19.75 5.11 3.42
CA ILE A 95 -21.10 5.07 2.82
C ILE A 95 -20.92 4.93 1.32
N LYS A 96 -21.46 3.84 0.75
CA LYS A 96 -21.47 3.63 -0.71
C LYS A 96 -22.78 4.12 -1.30
N LEU A 97 -22.65 4.94 -2.34
CA LEU A 97 -23.79 5.50 -3.06
C LEU A 97 -23.74 5.05 -4.53
N SER A 98 -24.90 4.74 -5.09
CA SER A 98 -25.08 4.41 -6.49
C SER A 98 -26.11 5.33 -7.15
N GLY A 99 -25.84 5.72 -8.39
CA GLY A 99 -26.72 6.57 -9.18
C GLY A 99 -26.33 6.60 -10.64
N THR A 100 -27.00 7.46 -11.40
CA THR A 100 -26.60 7.75 -12.78
C THR A 100 -25.56 8.85 -12.85
N ALA A 101 -24.79 8.91 -13.94
CA ALA A 101 -23.82 9.99 -14.16
C ALA A 101 -24.48 11.39 -14.06
N ALA A 102 -25.68 11.55 -14.61
CA ALA A 102 -26.43 12.81 -14.53
C ALA A 102 -26.74 13.19 -13.05
N GLN A 103 -27.14 12.21 -12.22
CA GLN A 103 -27.41 12.46 -10.81
C GLN A 103 -26.15 12.89 -10.06
N PHE A 104 -25.04 12.21 -10.27
CA PHE A 104 -23.77 12.55 -9.62
C PHE A 104 -23.20 13.90 -10.11
N GLN A 105 -23.28 14.19 -11.40
CA GLN A 105 -22.87 15.48 -11.94
C GLN A 105 -23.70 16.65 -11.32
N ALA A 106 -24.99 16.44 -11.13
CA ALA A 106 -25.87 17.41 -10.46
C ALA A 106 -25.56 17.51 -8.95
N ALA A 107 -25.38 16.36 -8.26
CA ALA A 107 -25.14 16.30 -6.81
C ALA A 107 -23.84 16.99 -6.40
N PHE A 108 -22.78 16.82 -7.19
CA PHE A 108 -21.43 17.35 -6.88
C PHE A 108 -21.00 18.51 -7.77
N GLN A 109 -21.91 19.02 -8.62
CA GLN A 109 -21.69 20.14 -9.55
C GLN A 109 -20.37 19.97 -10.35
N THR A 110 -20.16 18.78 -10.91
CA THR A 110 -18.96 18.41 -11.69
C THR A 110 -19.34 17.93 -13.09
N THR A 111 -18.36 17.79 -13.97
CA THR A 111 -18.51 17.21 -15.29
C THR A 111 -17.65 15.96 -15.42
N LEU A 112 -18.23 14.90 -15.98
CA LEU A 112 -17.56 13.63 -16.23
C LEU A 112 -17.42 13.40 -17.73
N ALA A 113 -16.26 12.91 -18.16
CA ALA A 113 -16.01 12.52 -19.54
C ALA A 113 -15.24 11.21 -19.60
N HIS A 114 -15.38 10.51 -20.73
CA HIS A 114 -14.56 9.35 -21.04
C HIS A 114 -13.27 9.78 -21.73
N TYR A 115 -12.19 9.15 -21.35
CA TYR A 115 -10.86 9.34 -21.89
C TYR A 115 -10.26 8.01 -22.31
N GLN A 116 -9.34 8.07 -23.28
CA GLN A 116 -8.55 6.96 -23.74
C GLN A 116 -7.07 7.28 -23.58
N ASP A 117 -6.31 6.37 -23.00
CA ASP A 117 -4.85 6.39 -22.90
C ASP A 117 -4.31 5.03 -23.38
N GLY A 118 -3.72 5.02 -24.57
CA GLY A 118 -3.41 3.74 -25.24
C GLY A 118 -4.66 2.87 -25.44
N ASN A 119 -4.63 1.66 -24.86
CA ASN A 119 -5.76 0.71 -24.88
C ASN A 119 -6.71 0.89 -23.68
N LEU A 120 -6.34 1.72 -22.72
CA LEU A 120 -7.14 1.95 -21.51
C LEU A 120 -8.20 3.01 -21.77
N THR A 121 -9.44 2.72 -21.37
CA THR A 121 -10.54 3.70 -21.32
C THR A 121 -10.95 3.90 -19.87
N PHE A 122 -11.10 5.15 -19.45
CA PHE A 122 -11.51 5.49 -18.09
C PHE A 122 -12.46 6.69 -18.08
N ARG A 123 -13.23 6.81 -17.00
CA ARG A 123 -14.02 8.00 -16.69
C ARG A 123 -13.15 8.98 -15.92
N GLY A 124 -13.07 10.22 -16.36
CA GLY A 124 -12.25 11.26 -15.74
C GLY A 124 -13.02 12.54 -15.45
N ARG A 125 -12.49 13.30 -14.51
CA ARG A 125 -12.89 14.66 -14.18
C ARG A 125 -11.67 15.55 -13.94
N SER A 126 -11.91 16.86 -13.84
CA SER A 126 -10.91 17.85 -13.41
C SER A 126 -11.54 18.87 -12.47
N GLY A 127 -10.69 19.58 -11.71
CA GLY A 127 -11.14 20.57 -10.73
C GLY A 127 -11.70 19.94 -9.45
N SER A 128 -12.27 20.80 -8.60
CA SER A 128 -12.87 20.45 -7.32
C SER A 128 -14.33 20.02 -7.48
N LEU A 129 -14.78 19.08 -6.67
CA LEU A 129 -16.19 18.84 -6.43
C LEU A 129 -16.78 19.97 -5.59
N LYS A 130 -18.09 20.18 -5.67
CA LYS A 130 -18.80 21.05 -4.74
C LYS A 130 -19.69 20.25 -3.82
N LEU A 131 -19.67 20.61 -2.56
CA LEU A 131 -20.49 20.01 -1.51
C LEU A 131 -21.36 21.06 -0.83
N PRO A 132 -22.53 20.68 -0.29
CA PRO A 132 -23.25 21.50 0.68
C PRO A 132 -22.34 21.86 1.86
N VAL A 133 -22.41 23.11 2.33
CA VAL A 133 -21.55 23.64 3.41
C VAL A 133 -21.62 22.78 4.68
N GLU A 134 -22.79 22.25 4.99
CA GLU A 134 -23.03 21.41 6.16
C GLU A 134 -22.35 20.03 6.07
N LEU A 135 -21.93 19.58 4.87
CA LEU A 135 -21.22 18.31 4.67
C LEU A 135 -19.69 18.46 4.74
N HIS A 136 -19.15 19.66 4.57
CA HIS A 136 -17.70 19.90 4.63
C HIS A 136 -17.03 19.47 5.96
N PRO A 137 -17.65 19.70 7.14
CA PRO A 137 -17.02 19.27 8.38
C PRO A 137 -17.03 17.76 8.60
N ILE A 138 -17.85 16.99 7.87
CA ILE A 138 -18.06 15.56 8.11
C ILE A 138 -17.51 14.65 6.99
N ILE A 139 -17.45 15.12 5.74
CA ILE A 139 -16.92 14.33 4.61
C ILE A 139 -15.39 14.51 4.54
N GLU A 140 -14.68 13.40 4.55
CA GLU A 140 -13.24 13.32 4.28
C GLU A 140 -12.96 13.23 2.79
N SER A 141 -13.68 12.35 2.09
CA SER A 141 -13.51 12.15 0.65
C SER A 141 -14.77 11.68 -0.07
N VAL A 142 -14.79 11.94 -1.38
CA VAL A 142 -15.76 11.42 -2.36
C VAL A 142 -14.94 10.78 -3.48
N LEU A 143 -14.84 9.45 -3.49
CA LEU A 143 -14.00 8.66 -4.40
C LEU A 143 -14.88 7.84 -5.36
N GLY A 144 -14.33 7.48 -6.56
CA GLY A 144 -15.01 6.64 -7.54
C GLY A 144 -15.71 7.38 -8.69
N LEU A 145 -15.78 8.72 -8.65
CA LEU A 145 -16.24 9.51 -9.82
C LEU A 145 -15.21 9.51 -10.96
N ASP A 146 -13.94 9.41 -10.64
CA ASP A 146 -12.82 9.29 -11.57
C ASP A 146 -12.26 7.87 -11.47
N THR A 147 -12.09 7.20 -12.60
CA THR A 147 -11.62 5.80 -12.65
C THR A 147 -10.26 5.67 -13.32
N ARG A 148 -9.47 6.76 -13.38
CA ARG A 148 -8.06 6.68 -13.79
C ARG A 148 -7.31 5.70 -12.89
N PRO A 149 -6.39 4.88 -13.44
CA PRO A 149 -5.50 4.07 -12.63
C PRO A 149 -4.79 4.93 -11.58
N ALA A 150 -4.87 4.49 -10.32
CA ALA A 150 -4.33 5.22 -9.18
C ALA A 150 -2.88 4.85 -8.90
N ALA A 151 -2.51 3.59 -9.13
CA ALA A 151 -1.23 3.04 -8.75
C ALA A 151 -0.67 2.11 -9.84
N GLN A 152 0.60 1.78 -9.69
CA GLN A 152 1.32 0.81 -10.51
C GLN A 152 1.95 -0.24 -9.59
N PRO A 153 2.07 -1.51 -10.05
CA PRO A 153 2.80 -2.53 -9.32
C PRO A 153 4.29 -2.17 -9.27
N ARG A 154 4.92 -2.49 -8.16
CA ARG A 154 6.36 -2.24 -7.93
C ARG A 154 7.18 -3.51 -8.22
N LEU A 155 6.88 -4.13 -9.37
CA LEU A 155 7.51 -5.34 -9.89
C LEU A 155 8.45 -5.02 -11.06
N ARG A 156 9.58 -5.70 -11.07
CA ARG A 156 10.53 -5.69 -12.20
C ARG A 156 10.85 -7.11 -12.64
N ILE A 157 10.56 -7.39 -13.91
CA ILE A 157 10.90 -8.68 -14.54
C ILE A 157 12.22 -8.53 -15.27
N ARG A 158 13.14 -9.46 -15.07
CA ARG A 158 14.40 -9.49 -15.82
C ARG A 158 14.48 -10.73 -16.71
N ARG A 159 14.97 -10.56 -17.94
CA ARG A 159 15.25 -11.69 -18.82
C ARG A 159 16.36 -12.56 -18.20
N ALA A 160 16.20 -13.87 -18.21
CA ALA A 160 17.08 -14.85 -17.56
C ALA A 160 18.58 -14.66 -17.89
N ALA A 161 18.92 -14.17 -19.09
CA ALA A 161 20.32 -13.93 -19.52
C ALA A 161 21.02 -12.79 -18.74
N ALA A 162 20.31 -11.97 -17.98
CA ALA A 162 20.86 -10.84 -17.22
C ALA A 162 20.81 -11.04 -15.69
N VAL A 163 20.43 -12.23 -15.24
CA VAL A 163 20.38 -12.59 -13.81
C VAL A 163 21.76 -13.09 -13.39
N SER A 164 22.35 -12.45 -12.38
CA SER A 164 23.64 -12.87 -11.82
C SER A 164 23.47 -14.03 -10.85
N GLN A 165 22.40 -13.99 -10.05
CA GLN A 165 22.02 -14.98 -9.06
C GLN A 165 20.50 -14.85 -8.82
N SER A 166 19.81 -15.94 -8.50
CA SER A 166 18.39 -15.90 -8.16
C SER A 166 18.11 -16.86 -7.02
N PHE A 167 17.11 -16.55 -6.22
CA PHE A 167 16.80 -17.26 -4.99
C PHE A 167 15.32 -17.65 -4.94
N MET A 168 15.04 -18.78 -4.31
CA MET A 168 13.66 -19.03 -3.89
C MET A 168 13.28 -18.08 -2.73
N PRO A 169 12.00 -17.69 -2.59
CA PRO A 169 11.57 -16.79 -1.51
C PRO A 169 12.01 -17.23 -0.11
N ASN A 170 11.93 -18.53 0.19
CA ASN A 170 12.36 -19.09 1.48
C ASN A 170 13.90 -19.12 1.64
N ASP A 171 14.69 -19.06 0.54
CA ASP A 171 16.13 -18.89 0.65
C ASP A 171 16.49 -17.47 1.07
N VAL A 172 15.79 -16.45 0.54
CA VAL A 172 15.98 -15.06 0.96
C VAL A 172 15.60 -14.90 2.44
N ALA A 173 14.50 -15.50 2.89
CA ALA A 173 14.13 -15.51 4.31
C ALA A 173 15.25 -16.09 5.18
N ARG A 174 15.90 -17.20 4.75
CA ARG A 174 17.06 -17.77 5.45
C ARG A 174 18.28 -16.86 5.46
N LEU A 175 18.55 -16.19 4.33
CA LEU A 175 19.67 -15.23 4.22
C LEU A 175 19.51 -14.06 5.19
N TYR A 176 18.28 -13.64 5.49
CA TYR A 176 17.96 -12.62 6.49
C TYR A 176 17.72 -13.18 7.90
N ALA A 177 18.14 -14.44 8.14
CA ALA A 177 18.04 -15.12 9.43
C ALA A 177 16.62 -15.12 10.03
N PHE A 178 15.61 -15.46 9.22
CA PHE A 178 14.25 -15.62 9.73
C PHE A 178 14.18 -16.76 10.74
N PRO A 179 13.41 -16.64 11.85
CA PRO A 179 13.28 -17.67 12.86
C PRO A 179 12.65 -18.95 12.26
N THR A 180 13.26 -20.10 12.57
CA THR A 180 12.84 -21.40 12.02
C THR A 180 11.98 -22.23 13.01
N ALA A 181 11.84 -21.76 14.25
CA ALA A 181 11.03 -22.43 15.28
C ALA A 181 9.53 -22.16 15.15
N VAL A 182 9.15 -21.17 14.35
CA VAL A 182 7.78 -20.71 14.09
C VAL A 182 7.51 -20.69 12.58
N THR A 183 6.25 -20.67 12.19
CA THR A 183 5.84 -20.77 10.78
C THR A 183 4.84 -19.67 10.36
N GLY A 184 4.43 -18.80 11.28
CA GLY A 184 3.33 -17.86 11.10
C GLY A 184 1.95 -18.49 11.36
N LYS A 185 1.92 -19.67 12.01
CA LYS A 185 0.68 -20.40 12.30
C LYS A 185 -0.29 -19.54 13.11
N GLY A 186 -1.55 -19.53 12.66
CA GLY A 186 -2.61 -18.75 13.31
C GLY A 186 -2.65 -17.29 12.88
N GLN A 187 -1.69 -16.83 12.07
CA GLN A 187 -1.66 -15.48 11.51
C GLN A 187 -2.34 -15.42 10.13
N CYS A 188 -2.81 -14.25 9.77
CA CYS A 188 -3.30 -13.95 8.43
C CYS A 188 -2.55 -12.74 7.87
N ILE A 189 -1.96 -12.90 6.68
CA ILE A 189 -1.34 -11.82 5.91
C ILE A 189 -2.36 -11.39 4.85
N ALA A 190 -2.72 -10.11 4.81
CA ALA A 190 -3.50 -9.52 3.73
C ALA A 190 -2.55 -8.99 2.66
N LEU A 191 -2.83 -9.30 1.40
CA LEU A 191 -2.19 -8.72 0.22
C LEU A 191 -3.21 -7.84 -0.51
N ILE A 192 -2.83 -6.63 -0.89
CA ILE A 192 -3.69 -5.68 -1.59
C ILE A 192 -3.32 -5.69 -3.07
N GLU A 193 -4.27 -6.09 -3.92
CA GLU A 193 -4.05 -6.25 -5.35
C GLU A 193 -5.06 -5.43 -6.18
N LEU A 194 -4.54 -4.67 -7.13
CA LEU A 194 -5.34 -3.77 -7.96
C LEU A 194 -5.51 -4.29 -9.40
N GLY A 195 -5.27 -5.57 -9.60
CA GLY A 195 -5.40 -6.29 -10.87
C GLY A 195 -4.79 -7.67 -10.80
N GLY A 196 -4.79 -8.39 -11.91
CA GLY A 196 -4.20 -9.72 -12.04
C GLY A 196 -4.93 -10.82 -11.26
N GLY A 197 -4.19 -11.90 -11.04
CA GLY A 197 -4.70 -13.03 -10.31
C GLY A 197 -3.67 -14.13 -10.08
N PHE A 198 -4.11 -15.20 -9.41
CA PHE A 198 -3.32 -16.39 -9.15
C PHE A 198 -4.13 -17.67 -9.43
N THR A 199 -3.43 -18.75 -9.74
CA THR A 199 -4.01 -20.07 -9.85
C THR A 199 -3.55 -20.97 -8.71
N PRO A 200 -4.40 -21.89 -8.22
CA PRO A 200 -3.98 -22.90 -7.24
C PRO A 200 -2.84 -23.79 -7.75
N ALA A 201 -2.77 -24.02 -9.08
CA ALA A 201 -1.72 -24.82 -9.71
C ALA A 201 -0.34 -24.15 -9.59
N ASP A 202 -0.24 -22.86 -9.90
CA ASP A 202 1.01 -22.09 -9.78
C ASP A 202 1.46 -21.98 -8.33
N THR A 203 0.52 -21.67 -7.41
CA THR A 203 0.78 -21.65 -5.98
C THR A 203 1.34 -22.99 -5.50
N THR A 204 0.68 -24.11 -5.86
CA THR A 204 1.15 -25.45 -5.50
C THR A 204 2.54 -25.75 -6.06
N SER A 205 2.78 -25.43 -7.33
CA SER A 205 4.07 -25.65 -8.00
C SER A 205 5.19 -24.87 -7.30
N ALA A 206 4.96 -23.59 -7.01
CA ALA A 206 5.93 -22.72 -6.35
C ALA A 206 6.32 -23.25 -4.95
N PHE A 207 5.33 -23.56 -4.12
CA PHE A 207 5.62 -24.05 -2.75
C PHE A 207 6.27 -25.43 -2.75
N ASN A 208 5.89 -26.33 -3.67
CA ASN A 208 6.58 -27.61 -3.86
C ASN A 208 8.05 -27.41 -4.25
N SER A 209 8.35 -26.43 -5.12
CA SER A 209 9.72 -26.09 -5.50
C SER A 209 10.56 -25.59 -4.31
N MET A 210 9.94 -24.86 -3.38
CA MET A 210 10.55 -24.41 -2.14
C MET A 210 10.67 -25.51 -1.07
N GLY A 211 10.13 -26.72 -1.33
CA GLY A 211 10.06 -27.81 -0.35
C GLY A 211 9.07 -27.54 0.80
N LEU A 212 8.08 -26.69 0.56
CA LEU A 212 7.07 -26.27 1.53
C LEU A 212 5.69 -26.80 1.13
N ALA A 213 4.82 -27.00 2.12
CA ALA A 213 3.40 -27.20 1.85
C ALA A 213 2.76 -25.88 1.40
N PRO A 214 1.87 -25.88 0.39
CA PRO A 214 1.16 -24.69 -0.02
C PRO A 214 0.33 -24.10 1.12
N PRO A 215 0.39 -22.78 1.38
CA PRO A 215 -0.46 -22.13 2.37
C PRO A 215 -1.92 -22.08 1.91
N THR A 216 -2.83 -21.79 2.84
CA THR A 216 -4.20 -21.42 2.46
C THR A 216 -4.20 -20.02 1.88
N VAL A 217 -4.52 -19.90 0.58
CA VAL A 217 -4.66 -18.62 -0.12
C VAL A 217 -6.13 -18.39 -0.48
N LEU A 218 -6.68 -17.24 -0.08
CA LEU A 218 -8.08 -16.86 -0.29
C LEU A 218 -8.16 -15.59 -1.12
N ALA A 219 -9.02 -15.55 -2.12
CA ALA A 219 -9.37 -14.33 -2.84
C ALA A 219 -10.55 -13.63 -2.16
N VAL A 220 -10.41 -12.35 -1.88
CA VAL A 220 -11.45 -11.48 -1.31
C VAL A 220 -11.76 -10.40 -2.35
N SER A 221 -13.02 -10.30 -2.77
CA SER A 221 -13.48 -9.29 -3.72
C SER A 221 -13.84 -8.00 -3.00
N VAL A 222 -13.31 -6.88 -3.49
CA VAL A 222 -13.65 -5.52 -3.06
C VAL A 222 -14.05 -4.72 -4.30
N ASP A 223 -15.21 -4.06 -4.26
CA ASP A 223 -15.75 -3.22 -5.34
C ASP A 223 -15.81 -3.92 -6.71
N GLY A 224 -16.09 -5.23 -6.69
CA GLY A 224 -16.16 -6.04 -7.91
C GLY A 224 -14.79 -6.46 -8.47
N GLY A 225 -13.68 -6.08 -7.82
CA GLY A 225 -12.37 -6.64 -8.13
C GLY A 225 -12.36 -8.14 -7.84
N THR A 226 -11.76 -8.93 -8.73
CA THR A 226 -11.79 -10.41 -8.65
C THR A 226 -10.42 -10.98 -8.99
N ASN A 227 -10.16 -12.18 -8.46
CA ASN A 227 -9.03 -12.99 -8.89
C ASN A 227 -9.24 -13.39 -10.36
N THR A 228 -8.55 -12.69 -11.27
CA THR A 228 -8.74 -12.85 -12.72
C THR A 228 -7.37 -12.99 -13.39
N PRO A 229 -6.74 -14.19 -13.30
CA PRO A 229 -5.45 -14.41 -13.93
C PRO A 229 -5.52 -14.10 -15.43
N ASN A 230 -4.60 -13.24 -15.89
CA ASN A 230 -4.46 -12.86 -17.28
C ASN A 230 -2.96 -12.69 -17.60
N PRO A 231 -2.33 -13.68 -18.27
CA PRO A 231 -0.88 -13.63 -18.53
C PRO A 231 -0.44 -12.47 -19.42
N ASP A 232 -1.38 -11.75 -20.05
CA ASP A 232 -1.06 -10.67 -20.98
C ASP A 232 -0.98 -9.28 -20.31
N ASP A 233 -1.41 -9.12 -19.05
CA ASP A 233 -1.45 -7.79 -18.39
C ASP A 233 -0.31 -7.51 -17.41
N GLY A 234 0.51 -8.51 -17.09
CA GLY A 234 1.68 -8.39 -16.21
C GLY A 234 1.36 -8.31 -14.71
N ALA A 235 0.11 -8.09 -14.31
CA ALA A 235 -0.27 -7.98 -12.92
C ALA A 235 -0.29 -9.34 -12.20
N ASP A 236 -0.43 -10.46 -12.93
CA ASP A 236 -0.30 -11.81 -12.38
C ASP A 236 1.08 -12.05 -11.74
N GLY A 237 2.11 -11.44 -12.30
CA GLY A 237 3.47 -11.49 -11.76
C GLY A 237 3.55 -10.86 -10.38
N GLU A 238 2.87 -9.73 -10.16
CA GLU A 238 2.79 -9.06 -8.85
C GLU A 238 2.09 -9.94 -7.83
N VAL A 239 0.88 -10.42 -8.15
CA VAL A 239 0.10 -11.30 -7.26
C VAL A 239 0.88 -12.57 -6.90
N ALA A 240 1.55 -13.18 -7.87
CA ALA A 240 2.37 -14.38 -7.65
C ALA A 240 3.57 -14.10 -6.76
N LEU A 241 4.28 -12.97 -6.97
CA LEU A 241 5.41 -12.55 -6.15
C LEU A 241 4.97 -12.38 -4.69
N ASP A 242 3.91 -11.60 -4.45
CA ASP A 242 3.41 -11.31 -3.11
C ASP A 242 3.02 -12.56 -2.35
N ILE A 243 2.23 -13.47 -2.97
CA ILE A 243 1.84 -14.75 -2.37
C ILE A 243 3.06 -15.60 -2.03
N GLN A 244 4.00 -15.74 -2.99
CA GLN A 244 5.11 -16.67 -2.87
C GLN A 244 6.17 -16.16 -1.91
N VAL A 245 6.40 -14.84 -1.84
CA VAL A 245 7.36 -14.24 -0.89
C VAL A 245 6.79 -14.24 0.53
N ALA A 246 5.56 -13.79 0.73
CA ALA A 246 4.92 -13.79 2.04
C ALA A 246 4.82 -15.22 2.61
N GLY A 247 4.34 -16.17 1.79
CA GLY A 247 4.21 -17.57 2.20
C GLY A 247 5.54 -18.31 2.30
N GLY A 248 6.55 -17.97 1.49
CA GLY A 248 7.90 -18.50 1.60
C GLY A 248 8.57 -18.09 2.91
N GLY A 249 8.29 -16.87 3.38
CA GLY A 249 8.73 -16.34 4.67
C GLY A 249 7.94 -16.89 5.85
N ALA A 250 6.64 -17.13 5.71
CA ALA A 250 5.75 -17.59 6.78
C ALA A 250 4.81 -18.72 6.30
N PRO A 251 5.32 -19.94 6.10
CA PRO A 251 4.59 -21.02 5.41
C PRO A 251 3.36 -21.54 6.16
N GLY A 252 3.19 -21.26 7.43
CA GLY A 252 2.03 -21.61 8.23
C GLY A 252 0.97 -20.51 8.33
N ALA A 253 1.23 -19.32 7.78
CA ALA A 253 0.26 -18.24 7.75
C ALA A 253 -0.81 -18.47 6.67
N LYS A 254 -2.02 -17.98 6.94
CA LYS A 254 -3.07 -17.84 5.92
C LYS A 254 -2.80 -16.56 5.13
N ILE A 255 -3.01 -16.59 3.82
CA ILE A 255 -2.90 -15.42 2.93
C ILE A 255 -4.29 -15.07 2.43
N ALA A 256 -4.72 -13.83 2.60
CA ALA A 256 -5.97 -13.28 2.06
C ALA A 256 -5.62 -12.17 1.06
N VAL A 257 -5.93 -12.39 -0.22
CA VAL A 257 -5.64 -11.47 -1.32
C VAL A 257 -6.89 -10.63 -1.60
N TYR A 258 -6.82 -9.33 -1.33
CA TYR A 258 -7.92 -8.38 -1.51
C TYR A 258 -7.81 -7.74 -2.89
N PHE A 259 -8.64 -8.18 -3.82
CA PHE A 259 -8.70 -7.66 -5.19
C PHE A 259 -9.67 -6.49 -5.28
N ALA A 260 -9.20 -5.36 -5.81
CA ALA A 260 -10.03 -4.17 -6.07
C ALA A 260 -9.70 -3.58 -7.45
N PRO A 261 -10.60 -2.77 -8.04
CA PRO A 261 -10.27 -1.99 -9.24
C PRO A 261 -9.13 -1.00 -8.95
N ASN A 262 -8.21 -0.83 -9.91
CA ASN A 262 -7.11 0.14 -9.82
C ASN A 262 -7.63 1.57 -9.98
N THR A 263 -8.27 2.09 -8.93
CA THR A 263 -8.78 3.46 -8.81
C THR A 263 -8.51 3.98 -7.41
N ASP A 264 -8.58 5.31 -7.19
CA ASP A 264 -8.48 5.89 -5.83
C ASP A 264 -9.49 5.22 -4.87
N ALA A 265 -10.75 5.01 -5.30
CA ALA A 265 -11.77 4.35 -4.49
C ALA A 265 -11.41 2.90 -4.17
N GLY A 266 -11.13 2.10 -5.21
CA GLY A 266 -10.84 0.67 -5.03
C GLY A 266 -9.62 0.43 -4.13
N PHE A 267 -8.59 1.27 -4.25
CA PHE A 267 -7.39 1.11 -3.42
C PHE A 267 -7.67 1.43 -1.94
N VAL A 268 -8.33 2.56 -1.65
CA VAL A 268 -8.71 2.91 -0.27
C VAL A 268 -9.67 1.87 0.32
N ASP A 269 -10.65 1.43 -0.47
CA ASP A 269 -11.65 0.45 -0.05
C ASP A 269 -11.01 -0.93 0.22
N ALA A 270 -10.01 -1.36 -0.58
CA ALA A 270 -9.29 -2.62 -0.35
C ALA A 270 -8.50 -2.60 0.98
N ILE A 271 -7.74 -1.53 1.25
CA ILE A 271 -7.02 -1.37 2.51
C ILE A 271 -8.00 -1.35 3.68
N THR A 272 -9.07 -0.56 3.56
CA THR A 272 -10.09 -0.44 4.61
C THR A 272 -10.79 -1.77 4.87
N ALA A 273 -11.14 -2.50 3.80
CA ALA A 273 -11.75 -3.83 3.91
C ALA A 273 -10.82 -4.82 4.64
N ALA A 274 -9.53 -4.86 4.30
CA ALA A 274 -8.55 -5.74 4.97
C ALA A 274 -8.38 -5.38 6.45
N VAL A 275 -8.29 -4.10 6.79
CA VAL A 275 -8.14 -3.61 8.17
C VAL A 275 -9.33 -3.98 9.05
N HIS A 276 -10.55 -3.87 8.51
CA HIS A 276 -11.79 -4.10 9.26
C HIS A 276 -12.36 -5.52 9.08
N ASP A 277 -11.68 -6.44 8.37
CA ASP A 277 -12.15 -7.81 8.17
C ASP A 277 -12.15 -8.60 9.49
N THR A 278 -13.36 -8.91 9.96
CA THR A 278 -13.59 -9.72 11.16
C THR A 278 -13.63 -11.23 10.88
N THR A 279 -13.64 -11.64 9.60
CA THR A 279 -13.65 -13.04 9.15
C THR A 279 -12.22 -13.58 9.00
N ASN A 280 -11.39 -12.92 8.19
CA ASN A 280 -10.01 -13.31 7.96
C ASN A 280 -9.07 -12.81 9.05
N LYS A 281 -9.39 -11.68 9.65
CA LYS A 281 -8.66 -11.03 10.76
C LYS A 281 -7.17 -10.86 10.45
N PRO A 282 -6.78 -10.19 9.38
CA PRO A 282 -5.38 -9.96 9.10
C PRO A 282 -4.66 -9.30 10.28
N SER A 283 -3.47 -9.78 10.62
CA SER A 283 -2.58 -9.15 11.59
C SER A 283 -1.45 -8.38 10.92
N VAL A 284 -1.26 -8.60 9.61
CA VAL A 284 -0.27 -7.94 8.77
C VAL A 284 -0.90 -7.65 7.41
N VAL A 285 -0.56 -6.51 6.82
CA VAL A 285 -0.94 -6.12 5.46
C VAL A 285 0.33 -5.85 4.66
N SER A 286 0.40 -6.34 3.42
CA SER A 286 1.42 -6.00 2.43
C SER A 286 0.79 -5.29 1.24
N ILE A 287 1.44 -4.23 0.78
CA ILE A 287 1.00 -3.40 -0.34
C ILE A 287 2.18 -3.21 -1.29
N SER A 288 2.06 -3.76 -2.48
CA SER A 288 3.07 -3.71 -3.54
C SER A 288 2.69 -2.75 -4.67
N TRP A 289 1.70 -1.91 -4.43
CA TRP A 289 1.18 -0.91 -5.37
C TRP A 289 1.33 0.49 -4.81
N GLY A 290 1.67 1.44 -5.67
CA GLY A 290 1.80 2.84 -5.28
C GLY A 290 2.01 3.77 -6.46
N SER A 291 2.18 5.05 -6.16
CA SER A 291 2.50 6.12 -7.10
C SER A 291 3.09 7.32 -6.35
N ALA A 292 3.82 8.17 -7.06
CA ALA A 292 4.38 9.39 -6.47
C ALA A 292 3.31 10.22 -5.74
N GLU A 293 3.65 10.78 -4.58
CA GLU A 293 2.73 11.64 -3.79
C GLU A 293 2.02 12.69 -4.63
N SER A 294 2.72 13.26 -5.61
CA SER A 294 2.20 14.31 -6.50
C SER A 294 1.07 13.86 -7.43
N ASN A 295 0.86 12.56 -7.62
CA ASN A 295 -0.17 12.00 -8.47
C ASN A 295 -1.53 11.86 -7.77
N TRP A 296 -1.58 12.02 -6.45
CA TRP A 296 -2.77 11.80 -5.64
C TRP A 296 -3.53 13.09 -5.35
N THR A 297 -4.85 12.98 -5.20
CA THR A 297 -5.65 14.07 -4.64
C THR A 297 -5.50 14.09 -3.12
N GLN A 298 -5.61 15.28 -2.52
CA GLN A 298 -5.53 15.42 -1.07
C GLN A 298 -6.57 14.55 -0.34
N GLN A 299 -7.80 14.46 -0.87
CA GLN A 299 -8.84 13.61 -0.29
C GLN A 299 -8.46 12.12 -0.30
N ALA A 300 -7.84 11.61 -1.39
CA ALA A 300 -7.43 10.21 -1.47
C ALA A 300 -6.29 9.91 -0.48
N ILE A 301 -5.29 10.84 -0.39
CA ILE A 301 -4.21 10.75 0.61
C ILE A 301 -4.79 10.72 2.02
N GLN A 302 -5.73 11.61 2.35
CA GLN A 302 -6.34 11.68 3.67
C GLN A 302 -7.06 10.39 4.04
N SER A 303 -7.91 9.87 3.16
CA SER A 303 -8.67 8.64 3.43
C SER A 303 -7.78 7.41 3.53
N MET A 304 -6.77 7.28 2.67
CA MET A 304 -5.80 6.19 2.75
C MET A 304 -4.96 6.28 4.03
N ASN A 305 -4.47 7.47 4.36
CA ASN A 305 -3.73 7.70 5.62
C ASN A 305 -4.60 7.39 6.85
N SER A 306 -5.89 7.71 6.81
CA SER A 306 -6.85 7.37 7.87
C SER A 306 -7.06 5.85 7.98
N ALA A 307 -7.12 5.11 6.85
CA ALA A 307 -7.21 3.64 6.85
C ALA A 307 -5.95 2.99 7.44
N LEU A 308 -4.77 3.53 7.13
CA LEU A 308 -3.49 3.07 7.69
C LEU A 308 -3.39 3.39 9.20
N GLN A 309 -3.92 4.53 9.64
CA GLN A 309 -4.02 4.85 11.07
C GLN A 309 -4.97 3.89 11.80
N ASP A 310 -6.07 3.50 11.16
CA ASP A 310 -6.97 2.47 11.68
C ASP A 310 -6.25 1.14 11.86
N ALA A 311 -5.43 0.72 10.88
CA ALA A 311 -4.60 -0.47 10.99
C ALA A 311 -3.70 -0.42 12.24
N ALA A 312 -3.00 0.68 12.45
CA ALA A 312 -2.18 0.87 13.66
C ALA A 312 -3.03 0.80 14.95
N THR A 313 -4.24 1.38 14.91
CA THR A 313 -5.17 1.36 16.04
C THR A 313 -5.64 -0.05 16.39
N VAL A 314 -5.83 -0.93 15.41
CA VAL A 314 -6.29 -2.31 15.63
C VAL A 314 -5.14 -3.34 15.64
N ASN A 315 -3.91 -2.90 15.87
CA ASN A 315 -2.69 -3.72 15.96
C ASN A 315 -2.36 -4.50 14.67
N ILE A 316 -2.48 -3.86 13.52
CA ILE A 316 -2.02 -4.40 12.25
C ILE A 316 -0.75 -3.66 11.83
N SER A 317 0.27 -4.41 11.40
CA SER A 317 1.45 -3.87 10.73
C SER A 317 1.17 -3.77 9.23
N VAL A 318 1.46 -2.62 8.61
CA VAL A 318 1.28 -2.42 7.16
C VAL A 318 2.61 -2.11 6.52
N PHE A 319 3.05 -2.97 5.60
CA PHE A 319 4.28 -2.83 4.82
C PHE A 319 3.93 -2.37 3.40
N VAL A 320 4.69 -1.39 2.88
CA VAL A 320 4.41 -0.78 1.59
C VAL A 320 5.70 -0.63 0.79
N ALA A 321 5.73 -1.11 -0.43
CA ALA A 321 6.84 -0.91 -1.37
C ALA A 321 7.08 0.59 -1.61
N SER A 322 8.35 1.04 -1.57
CA SER A 322 8.70 2.47 -1.67
C SER A 322 8.98 2.96 -3.10
N GLY A 323 8.72 2.13 -4.10
CA GLY A 323 8.91 2.48 -5.50
C GLY A 323 10.15 1.88 -6.13
N ASP A 324 10.15 1.81 -7.47
CA ASP A 324 11.16 1.13 -8.29
C ASP A 324 11.84 2.06 -9.31
N ASN A 325 11.60 3.36 -9.23
CA ASN A 325 12.09 4.34 -10.19
C ASN A 325 13.07 5.34 -9.55
N LEU A 326 13.91 4.81 -8.63
CA LEU A 326 14.92 5.62 -7.94
C LEU A 326 14.27 6.83 -7.22
N SER A 327 14.99 7.94 -7.11
CA SER A 327 14.51 9.14 -6.43
C SER A 327 13.36 9.87 -7.11
N THR A 328 13.05 9.57 -8.37
CA THR A 328 12.02 10.30 -9.13
C THR A 328 10.63 9.69 -9.03
N ASP A 329 10.53 8.45 -8.56
CA ASP A 329 9.33 7.62 -8.61
C ASP A 329 8.59 7.64 -9.96
N GLY A 330 9.35 7.82 -11.06
CA GLY A 330 8.84 7.84 -12.44
C GLY A 330 8.26 9.19 -12.90
N VAL A 331 8.32 10.23 -12.08
CA VAL A 331 7.94 11.60 -12.48
C VAL A 331 9.10 12.25 -13.22
N THR A 332 8.80 12.95 -14.33
CA THR A 332 9.81 13.49 -15.26
C THR A 332 9.96 15.01 -15.17
N ASP A 333 9.70 15.61 -14.01
CA ASP A 333 9.80 17.06 -13.79
C ASP A 333 11.17 17.53 -13.27
N GLY A 334 12.12 16.59 -13.13
CA GLY A 334 13.48 16.85 -12.67
C GLY A 334 13.62 16.98 -11.14
N LYS A 335 12.61 16.57 -10.37
CA LYS A 335 12.60 16.57 -8.91
C LYS A 335 12.64 15.16 -8.33
N ALA A 336 12.94 15.07 -7.04
CA ALA A 336 12.75 13.86 -6.27
C ALA A 336 11.29 13.73 -5.83
N HIS A 337 10.76 12.52 -5.88
CA HIS A 337 9.42 12.17 -5.43
C HIS A 337 9.48 10.89 -4.61
N VAL A 338 8.71 10.83 -3.54
CA VAL A 338 8.53 9.59 -2.77
C VAL A 338 7.21 8.94 -3.12
N ASP A 339 7.17 7.63 -3.01
CA ASP A 339 5.98 6.82 -3.26
C ASP A 339 4.96 6.97 -2.13
N PHE A 340 3.68 6.99 -2.49
CA PHE A 340 2.55 6.87 -1.59
C PHE A 340 1.72 5.63 -1.99
N PRO A 341 1.34 4.76 -1.01
CA PRO A 341 1.22 5.02 0.43
C PRO A 341 2.46 4.74 1.30
N ALA A 342 3.62 4.43 0.75
CA ALA A 342 4.84 4.18 1.54
C ALA A 342 5.26 5.39 2.40
N SER A 343 4.98 6.61 1.96
CA SER A 343 5.31 7.84 2.68
C SER A 343 4.34 8.17 3.82
N SER A 344 3.21 7.47 3.96
CA SER A 344 2.33 7.64 5.12
C SER A 344 3.09 7.43 6.43
N PRO A 345 2.91 8.29 7.45
CA PRO A 345 3.50 8.07 8.77
C PRO A 345 2.94 6.86 9.52
N TRP A 346 1.92 6.19 8.99
CA TRP A 346 1.29 4.99 9.53
C TRP A 346 1.62 3.71 8.77
N ALA A 347 2.41 3.82 7.69
CA ALA A 347 2.96 2.70 6.93
C ALA A 347 4.43 2.46 7.26
N ILE A 348 4.89 1.22 7.07
CA ILE A 348 6.30 0.84 7.09
C ILE A 348 6.77 0.80 5.63
N GLY A 349 7.45 1.85 5.18
CA GLY A 349 7.98 1.95 3.82
C GLY A 349 9.16 0.99 3.61
N CYS A 350 9.12 0.19 2.54
CA CYS A 350 10.08 -0.87 2.24
C CYS A 350 10.91 -0.51 1.00
N GLY A 351 12.19 -0.21 1.20
CA GLY A 351 13.17 0.12 0.15
C GLY A 351 13.88 -1.10 -0.42
N GLY A 352 14.60 -0.89 -1.52
CA GLY A 352 15.25 -1.95 -2.29
C GLY A 352 16.76 -2.00 -2.16
N THR A 353 17.31 -3.21 -1.96
CA THR A 353 18.74 -3.49 -1.98
C THR A 353 19.11 -4.52 -3.05
N SER A 354 20.39 -4.69 -3.29
CA SER A 354 20.99 -5.77 -4.08
C SER A 354 22.02 -6.50 -3.22
N ILE A 355 21.96 -7.82 -3.19
CA ILE A 355 22.82 -8.66 -2.36
C ILE A 355 23.88 -9.40 -3.20
N SER A 356 25.02 -9.68 -2.56
CA SER A 356 25.97 -10.68 -3.05
C SER A 356 26.03 -11.82 -2.04
N VAL A 357 25.92 -13.06 -2.50
CA VAL A 357 25.84 -14.23 -1.64
C VAL A 357 26.97 -15.21 -1.92
N SER A 358 27.56 -15.75 -0.87
CA SER A 358 28.49 -16.88 -0.94
C SER A 358 28.04 -17.97 0.03
N GLY A 359 27.73 -19.16 -0.50
CA GLY A 359 27.11 -20.22 0.28
C GLY A 359 25.74 -19.79 0.82
N THR A 360 25.59 -19.77 2.13
CA THR A 360 24.35 -19.39 2.83
C THR A 360 24.40 -18.01 3.49
N SER A 361 25.36 -17.17 3.10
CA SER A 361 25.60 -15.89 3.77
C SER A 361 25.68 -14.73 2.76
N ILE A 362 25.04 -13.62 3.12
CA ILE A 362 25.20 -12.35 2.41
C ILE A 362 26.60 -11.82 2.71
N THR A 363 27.42 -11.62 1.67
CA THR A 363 28.80 -11.11 1.75
C THR A 363 28.87 -9.60 1.59
N SER A 364 27.96 -9.03 0.81
CA SER A 364 27.78 -7.59 0.68
C SER A 364 26.33 -7.25 0.33
N GLU A 365 25.91 -6.07 0.68
CA GLU A 365 24.59 -5.53 0.33
C GLU A 365 24.67 -4.02 0.13
N ALA A 366 24.13 -3.55 -0.97
CA ALA A 366 24.12 -2.15 -1.37
C ALA A 366 22.71 -1.73 -1.81
N VAL A 367 22.50 -0.43 -1.96
CA VAL A 367 21.27 0.10 -2.57
C VAL A 367 21.07 -0.51 -3.95
N TRP A 368 19.84 -0.95 -4.24
CA TRP A 368 19.51 -1.35 -5.61
C TRP A 368 19.42 -0.11 -6.51
N ASN A 369 20.32 -0.03 -7.49
CA ASN A 369 20.34 0.99 -8.53
C ASN A 369 20.92 0.38 -9.82
N ASP A 370 20.07 0.15 -10.80
CA ASP A 370 20.42 -0.36 -12.13
C ASP A 370 20.58 0.77 -13.18
N GLY A 371 20.58 2.02 -12.73
CA GLY A 371 20.67 3.22 -13.55
C GLY A 371 19.32 3.82 -13.95
N ASP A 372 18.43 3.00 -14.52
CA ASP A 372 17.10 3.41 -14.96
C ASP A 372 16.00 2.93 -13.99
N SER A 373 16.30 1.92 -13.17
CA SER A 373 15.41 1.41 -12.12
C SER A 373 16.20 1.17 -10.84
N GLY A 374 15.51 1.19 -9.71
CA GLY A 374 16.13 1.02 -8.39
C GLY A 374 15.19 1.45 -7.27
N GLY A 375 15.60 1.15 -6.03
CA GLY A 375 14.81 1.45 -4.85
C GLY A 375 14.44 2.93 -4.74
N GLY A 376 13.14 3.21 -4.59
CA GLY A 376 12.60 4.53 -4.34
C GLY A 376 12.85 4.99 -2.89
N GLY A 377 12.85 6.30 -2.69
CA GLY A 377 13.00 6.91 -1.38
C GLY A 377 13.41 8.37 -1.45
N GLY A 378 13.32 9.05 -0.32
CA GLY A 378 13.57 10.49 -0.23
C GLY A 378 12.88 11.13 0.98
N ILE A 379 12.56 12.39 0.85
CA ILE A 379 11.84 13.19 1.83
C ILE A 379 10.48 13.57 1.27
N SER A 380 9.41 13.25 1.98
CA SER A 380 8.03 13.55 1.60
C SER A 380 7.81 15.05 1.41
N ASP A 381 7.03 15.41 0.40
CA ASP A 381 6.58 16.80 0.23
C ASP A 381 5.33 17.12 1.06
N LEU A 382 4.64 16.12 1.61
CA LEU A 382 3.33 16.24 2.26
C LEU A 382 3.35 16.04 3.77
N PHE A 383 4.10 15.04 4.26
CA PHE A 383 4.03 14.63 5.65
C PHE A 383 5.15 15.25 6.49
N ALA A 384 4.79 15.88 7.60
CA ALA A 384 5.74 16.34 8.59
C ALA A 384 6.56 15.18 9.20
N VAL A 385 7.71 15.47 9.80
CA VAL A 385 8.51 14.47 10.52
C VAL A 385 7.67 13.86 11.65
N PRO A 386 7.36 12.55 11.58
CA PRO A 386 6.64 11.89 12.66
C PRO A 386 7.51 11.78 13.93
N SER A 387 6.85 11.66 15.08
CA SER A 387 7.54 11.64 16.38
C SER A 387 8.65 10.59 16.49
N PHE A 388 8.46 9.43 15.87
CA PHE A 388 9.45 8.35 15.89
C PHE A 388 10.69 8.63 15.02
N GLN A 389 10.62 9.55 14.04
CA GLN A 389 11.76 9.93 13.21
C GLN A 389 12.54 11.16 13.71
N GLN A 390 12.07 11.84 14.75
CA GLN A 390 12.70 13.10 15.21
C GLN A 390 14.18 12.98 15.54
N ASN A 391 14.65 11.79 15.93
CA ASN A 391 16.04 11.52 16.27
C ASN A 391 16.81 10.77 15.16
N ALA A 392 16.24 10.62 13.96
CA ALA A 392 16.81 9.80 12.89
C ALA A 392 17.82 10.55 12.00
N SER A 393 18.21 11.79 12.32
CA SER A 393 19.17 12.58 11.51
C SER A 393 18.78 12.64 10.03
N LEU A 394 17.51 12.93 9.73
CA LEU A 394 17.00 13.01 8.36
C LEU A 394 17.73 14.09 7.56
N PRO A 395 18.14 13.81 6.30
CA PRO A 395 18.67 14.85 5.42
C PRO A 395 17.55 15.84 5.03
N PRO A 396 17.91 17.05 4.61
CA PRO A 396 16.93 17.95 3.98
C PRO A 396 16.48 17.40 2.62
N SER A 397 15.26 17.75 2.21
CA SER A 397 14.77 17.47 0.85
C SER A 397 15.66 18.13 -0.20
N VAL A 398 16.06 17.38 -1.22
CA VAL A 398 16.85 17.88 -2.35
C VAL A 398 16.04 18.86 -3.23
N ASN A 399 14.71 18.93 -3.05
CA ASN A 399 13.84 19.82 -3.80
C ASN A 399 13.79 21.24 -3.23
N ASP A 400 13.73 21.38 -1.88
CA ASP A 400 13.46 22.66 -1.22
C ASP A 400 14.22 22.90 0.09
N GLY A 401 15.06 21.95 0.51
CA GLY A 401 15.86 22.05 1.73
C GLY A 401 15.08 21.85 3.04
N GLN A 402 13.78 21.47 2.98
CA GLN A 402 12.98 21.22 4.18
C GLN A 402 13.17 19.80 4.69
N THR A 403 13.06 19.61 6.01
CA THR A 403 13.06 18.29 6.64
C THR A 403 11.63 17.86 6.94
N ARG A 404 11.22 16.74 6.39
CA ARG A 404 9.89 16.13 6.54
C ARG A 404 10.04 14.61 6.69
N ARG A 405 8.92 13.85 6.61
CA ARG A 405 8.90 12.38 6.68
C ARG A 405 9.93 11.79 5.70
N GLY A 406 10.86 11.00 6.21
CA GLY A 406 11.86 10.27 5.42
C GLY A 406 11.38 8.87 5.04
N VAL A 407 11.56 8.47 3.79
CA VAL A 407 11.15 7.19 3.19
C VAL A 407 12.37 6.55 2.52
N PRO A 408 12.57 5.22 2.64
CA PRO A 408 11.82 4.20 3.36
C PRO A 408 12.17 4.13 4.86
N ASP A 409 11.50 3.21 5.58
CA ASP A 409 11.82 2.89 6.98
C ASP A 409 12.79 1.74 7.09
N VAL A 410 12.58 0.71 6.27
CA VAL A 410 13.34 -0.54 6.22
C VAL A 410 13.63 -0.90 4.76
N ALA A 411 14.47 -1.92 4.53
CA ALA A 411 14.77 -2.39 3.18
C ALA A 411 14.93 -3.93 3.13
N GLY A 412 15.18 -4.46 1.94
CA GLY A 412 15.49 -5.86 1.68
C GLY A 412 15.89 -6.06 0.22
N ASP A 413 16.30 -7.28 -0.14
CA ASP A 413 16.66 -7.61 -1.51
C ASP A 413 15.49 -7.38 -2.47
N ALA A 414 15.75 -6.56 -3.49
CA ALA A 414 14.77 -6.12 -4.46
C ALA A 414 15.33 -6.16 -5.89
N ALA A 415 16.66 -6.22 -6.03
CA ALA A 415 17.29 -6.14 -7.35
C ALA A 415 16.92 -7.36 -8.20
N PRO A 416 16.37 -7.20 -9.41
CA PRO A 416 16.09 -8.34 -10.29
C PRO A 416 17.36 -9.16 -10.67
N ALA A 417 18.54 -8.58 -10.49
CA ALA A 417 19.81 -9.27 -10.72
C ALA A 417 20.12 -10.34 -9.65
N THR A 418 19.53 -10.20 -8.46
CA THR A 418 19.57 -11.14 -7.33
C THR A 418 18.16 -11.60 -6.97
N GLY A 419 17.24 -11.57 -7.93
CA GLY A 419 15.81 -11.63 -7.75
C GLY A 419 15.25 -12.97 -7.28
N TYR A 420 13.94 -12.96 -7.10
CA TYR A 420 13.14 -14.07 -6.60
C TYR A 420 12.65 -14.95 -7.75
N GLN A 421 12.82 -16.27 -7.60
CA GLN A 421 12.20 -17.23 -8.50
C GLN A 421 10.74 -17.41 -8.12
N VAL A 422 9.84 -17.05 -9.01
CA VAL A 422 8.38 -17.18 -8.82
C VAL A 422 7.77 -17.99 -9.96
N VAL A 423 6.65 -18.64 -9.70
CA VAL A 423 5.89 -19.38 -10.71
C VAL A 423 4.67 -18.57 -11.10
N VAL A 424 4.60 -18.21 -12.39
CA VAL A 424 3.51 -17.44 -13.00
C VAL A 424 3.09 -18.16 -14.27
N SER A 425 1.80 -18.44 -14.44
CA SER A 425 1.26 -19.10 -15.64
C SER A 425 2.02 -20.39 -16.03
N GLY A 426 2.38 -21.18 -15.04
CA GLY A 426 3.11 -22.44 -15.20
C GLY A 426 4.60 -22.28 -15.58
N GLN A 427 5.14 -21.06 -15.59
CA GLN A 427 6.56 -20.79 -15.89
C GLN A 427 7.27 -20.23 -14.65
N THR A 428 8.56 -20.56 -14.50
CA THR A 428 9.41 -19.92 -13.49
C THR A 428 10.02 -18.66 -14.08
N GLU A 429 9.78 -17.54 -13.44
CA GLU A 429 10.34 -16.23 -13.77
C GLU A 429 11.28 -15.75 -12.66
N VAL A 430 12.21 -14.86 -13.00
CA VAL A 430 13.04 -14.16 -12.01
C VAL A 430 12.59 -12.71 -11.97
N VAL A 431 12.10 -12.31 -10.82
CA VAL A 431 11.50 -11.01 -10.60
C VAL A 431 12.16 -10.31 -9.40
N GLY A 432 12.04 -9.01 -9.35
CA GLY A 432 12.48 -8.16 -8.25
C GLY A 432 11.56 -6.96 -8.15
N GLY A 433 12.03 -5.90 -7.51
CA GLY A 433 11.26 -4.71 -7.19
C GLY A 433 11.07 -4.60 -5.69
N THR A 434 10.73 -3.40 -5.24
CA THR A 434 10.38 -3.18 -3.82
C THR A 434 9.10 -3.92 -3.41
N SER A 435 8.33 -4.41 -4.39
CA SER A 435 7.25 -5.38 -4.23
C SER A 435 7.66 -6.69 -3.54
N ALA A 436 8.91 -7.13 -3.68
CA ALA A 436 9.40 -8.31 -2.97
C ALA A 436 9.64 -8.02 -1.48
N VAL A 437 9.94 -6.77 -1.14
CA VAL A 437 10.36 -6.40 0.23
C VAL A 437 9.18 -6.28 1.18
N ALA A 438 8.05 -5.73 0.73
CA ALA A 438 6.86 -5.60 1.56
C ALA A 438 6.33 -6.98 2.04
N PRO A 439 6.09 -7.98 1.16
CA PRO A 439 5.65 -9.31 1.60
C PRO A 439 6.74 -10.08 2.36
N LEU A 440 8.03 -9.83 2.12
CA LEU A 440 9.13 -10.40 2.90
C LEU A 440 9.03 -9.96 4.38
N TRP A 441 8.89 -8.66 4.63
CA TRP A 441 8.69 -8.12 5.98
C TRP A 441 7.35 -8.53 6.60
N ALA A 442 6.30 -8.65 5.78
CA ALA A 442 5.01 -9.16 6.22
C ALA A 442 5.12 -10.61 6.72
N GLY A 443 5.85 -11.47 5.99
CA GLY A 443 6.17 -12.84 6.41
C GLY A 443 6.94 -12.88 7.73
N LEU A 444 8.03 -12.10 7.85
CA LEU A 444 8.77 -12.00 9.11
C LEU A 444 7.88 -11.58 10.29
N THR A 445 7.02 -10.59 10.05
CA THR A 445 6.11 -10.08 11.10
C THR A 445 5.07 -11.13 11.50
N ALA A 446 4.59 -11.95 10.56
CA ALA A 446 3.71 -13.07 10.88
C ALA A 446 4.40 -14.13 11.76
N LEU A 447 5.70 -14.40 11.53
CA LEU A 447 6.50 -15.25 12.42
C LEU A 447 6.64 -14.65 13.82
N ILE A 448 6.92 -13.35 13.91
CA ILE A 448 7.02 -12.62 15.18
C ILE A 448 5.67 -12.67 15.92
N ASN A 449 4.56 -12.44 15.22
CA ASN A 449 3.23 -12.48 15.82
C ASN A 449 2.83 -13.87 16.34
N GLU A 450 3.30 -14.97 15.73
CA GLU A 450 3.11 -16.33 16.28
C GLU A 450 3.85 -16.49 17.61
N GLY A 451 5.05 -15.94 17.74
CA GLY A 451 5.85 -16.02 18.96
C GLY A 451 5.42 -15.05 20.06
N ALA A 452 4.71 -14.00 19.72
CA ALA A 452 4.28 -12.95 20.63
C ALA A 452 2.94 -13.30 21.31
N ALA A 453 2.68 -12.75 22.51
CA ALA A 453 1.40 -12.94 23.21
C ALA A 453 0.22 -12.27 22.48
N LYS A 454 0.49 -11.24 21.67
CA LYS A 454 -0.45 -10.50 20.81
C LYS A 454 0.28 -9.95 19.59
N PRO A 455 -0.41 -9.64 18.50
CA PRO A 455 0.21 -8.99 17.35
C PRO A 455 0.95 -7.71 17.73
N VAL A 456 2.17 -7.54 17.17
CA VAL A 456 3.06 -6.40 17.48
C VAL A 456 2.52 -5.06 16.97
N GLY A 457 1.64 -5.10 15.96
CA GLY A 457 0.97 -3.90 15.44
C GLY A 457 1.94 -2.90 14.81
N PHE A 458 1.70 -1.61 15.02
CA PHE A 458 2.54 -0.53 14.48
C PHE A 458 3.80 -0.38 15.33
N PHE A 459 4.87 -1.08 14.96
CA PHE A 459 6.11 -1.13 15.73
C PHE A 459 7.25 -0.22 15.21
N LEU A 460 6.97 0.69 14.27
CA LEU A 460 7.97 1.67 13.80
C LEU A 460 8.63 2.46 14.93
N PRO A 461 7.89 3.00 15.92
CA PRO A 461 8.54 3.71 17.04
C PRO A 461 9.57 2.87 17.79
N PHE A 462 9.31 1.55 17.87
CA PHE A 462 10.26 0.62 18.48
C PHE A 462 11.50 0.42 17.62
N LEU A 463 11.37 0.26 16.30
CA LEU A 463 12.53 0.12 15.40
C LEU A 463 13.42 1.36 15.43
N TYR A 464 12.83 2.57 15.38
CA TYR A 464 13.57 3.81 15.45
C TYR A 464 14.28 4.03 16.80
N ALA A 465 13.75 3.50 17.88
CA ALA A 465 14.39 3.48 19.19
C ALA A 465 15.50 2.42 19.32
N ASN A 466 15.49 1.38 18.47
CA ASN A 466 16.41 0.23 18.51
C ASN A 466 17.04 -0.08 17.15
N PRO A 467 17.71 0.88 16.49
CA PRO A 467 18.17 0.72 15.10
C PRO A 467 19.23 -0.36 14.93
N THR A 468 19.89 -0.79 16.00
CA THR A 468 20.90 -1.86 15.99
C THR A 468 20.31 -3.27 15.78
N LEU A 469 18.98 -3.42 15.84
CA LEU A 469 18.29 -4.66 15.49
C LEU A 469 18.30 -4.93 13.98
N LEU A 470 18.62 -3.91 13.17
CA LEU A 470 18.70 -4.02 11.72
C LEU A 470 20.17 -3.93 11.27
N ARG A 471 20.47 -4.55 10.14
CA ARG A 471 21.78 -4.40 9.50
C ARG A 471 21.73 -3.22 8.52
N GLN A 472 22.55 -2.22 8.79
CA GLN A 472 22.64 -1.01 7.95
C GLN A 472 23.19 -1.31 6.57
N VAL A 473 22.65 -0.62 5.56
CA VAL A 473 23.16 -0.58 4.18
C VAL A 473 23.68 0.84 3.95
N THR A 474 24.98 0.95 3.72
CA THR A 474 25.70 2.23 3.70
C THR A 474 26.39 2.55 2.37
N GLN A 475 26.15 1.73 1.33
CA GLN A 475 26.76 1.87 0.01
C GLN A 475 25.71 2.00 -1.08
N GLY A 476 26.00 2.84 -2.07
CA GLY A 476 25.12 3.10 -3.19
C GLY A 476 24.26 4.35 -3.00
N ASN A 477 23.38 4.58 -3.93
CA ASN A 477 22.48 5.74 -3.98
C ASN A 477 21.22 5.42 -4.78
N ASN A 478 20.24 6.29 -4.73
CA ASN A 478 19.03 6.20 -5.55
C ASN A 478 18.96 7.30 -6.64
N ILE A 479 20.12 7.75 -7.11
CA ILE A 479 20.23 8.80 -8.13
C ILE A 479 20.12 8.15 -9.52
N PRO A 480 19.17 8.58 -10.38
CA PRO A 480 19.05 8.07 -11.74
C PRO A 480 20.27 8.38 -12.60
N SER A 481 20.59 7.54 -13.58
CA SER A 481 21.68 7.77 -14.53
C SER A 481 21.56 9.14 -15.21
N GLY A 482 22.64 9.91 -15.18
CA GLY A 482 22.70 11.26 -15.77
C GLY A 482 22.00 12.34 -14.94
N SER A 483 21.46 12.02 -13.77
CA SER A 483 20.89 12.97 -12.81
C SER A 483 21.87 13.28 -11.69
N THR A 484 21.57 14.35 -10.94
CA THR A 484 22.20 14.69 -9.66
C THR A 484 21.16 14.77 -8.53
N VAL A 485 19.90 14.45 -8.84
CA VAL A 485 18.77 14.54 -7.91
C VAL A 485 18.55 13.17 -7.27
N GLY A 486 18.67 13.11 -5.95
CA GLY A 486 18.51 11.89 -5.16
C GLY A 486 19.38 11.91 -3.92
N TYR A 487 19.59 10.74 -3.34
CA TYR A 487 20.25 10.59 -2.04
C TYR A 487 21.30 9.48 -2.08
N GLU A 488 22.35 9.68 -1.31
CA GLU A 488 23.39 8.67 -1.05
C GLU A 488 23.02 7.85 0.20
N ALA A 489 23.37 6.57 0.20
CA ALA A 489 23.32 5.76 1.40
C ALA A 489 24.47 6.12 2.34
N GLY A 490 24.26 5.98 3.65
CA GLY A 490 25.26 6.30 4.66
C GLY A 490 24.92 5.68 6.02
N PRO A 491 25.77 5.88 7.03
CA PRO A 491 25.52 5.38 8.38
C PRO A 491 24.27 6.01 9.01
N GLY A 492 23.55 5.21 9.81
CA GLY A 492 22.29 5.61 10.42
C GLY A 492 21.13 5.46 9.45
N TRP A 493 20.04 6.21 9.66
CA TRP A 493 18.95 6.26 8.70
C TRP A 493 19.41 6.98 7.40
N ASN A 494 19.06 6.43 6.27
CA ASN A 494 19.29 7.07 4.97
C ASN A 494 18.08 6.91 4.03
N ALA A 495 17.95 7.85 3.09
CA ALA A 495 16.79 7.96 2.20
C ALA A 495 16.75 6.90 1.08
N CYS A 496 17.64 5.92 1.09
CA CYS A 496 17.66 4.80 0.14
C CYS A 496 17.15 3.49 0.77
N THR A 497 17.52 3.25 2.05
CA THR A 497 17.29 1.95 2.72
C THR A 497 16.76 2.09 4.15
N GLY A 498 16.39 3.30 4.56
CA GLY A 498 15.87 3.56 5.92
C GLY A 498 16.87 3.20 7.01
N LEU A 499 16.41 2.48 8.01
CA LEU A 499 17.23 1.95 9.10
C LEU A 499 18.08 0.74 8.68
N GLY A 500 17.75 0.11 7.55
CA GLY A 500 18.45 -1.05 7.00
C GLY A 500 17.56 -2.27 6.78
N VAL A 501 18.20 -3.43 6.67
CA VAL A 501 17.58 -4.71 6.32
C VAL A 501 17.39 -5.60 7.54
N PRO A 502 16.49 -6.62 7.49
CA PRO A 502 16.16 -7.40 8.67
C PRO A 502 17.33 -8.28 9.14
N ASN A 503 17.44 -8.43 10.46
CA ASN A 503 17.99 -9.59 11.11
C ASN A 503 16.82 -10.27 11.83
N GLY A 504 16.24 -11.29 11.17
CA GLY A 504 14.97 -11.88 11.60
C GLY A 504 15.00 -12.44 13.01
N GLU A 505 16.06 -13.14 13.39
CA GLU A 505 16.22 -13.70 14.73
C GLU A 505 16.33 -12.61 15.81
N SER A 506 17.11 -11.57 15.57
CA SER A 506 17.25 -10.44 16.50
C SER A 506 15.93 -9.71 16.70
N LEU A 507 15.19 -9.47 15.61
CA LEU A 507 13.87 -8.84 15.66
C LEU A 507 12.84 -9.72 16.39
N PHE A 508 12.84 -11.02 16.11
CA PHE A 508 11.96 -11.97 16.78
C PHE A 508 12.16 -11.94 18.29
N VAL A 509 13.41 -12.10 18.75
CA VAL A 509 13.73 -12.07 20.18
C VAL A 509 13.35 -10.75 20.83
N ALA A 510 13.64 -9.62 20.17
CA ALA A 510 13.38 -8.31 20.74
C ALA A 510 11.88 -7.99 20.84
N LEU A 511 11.10 -8.33 19.81
CA LEU A 511 9.67 -7.96 19.75
C LEU A 511 8.78 -8.95 20.55
N THR A 512 9.15 -10.23 20.62
CA THR A 512 8.39 -11.22 21.42
C THR A 512 8.56 -11.01 22.93
N ASN A 513 9.69 -10.46 23.38
CA ASN A 513 9.94 -10.16 24.79
C ASN A 513 9.23 -8.89 25.29
N GLN A 514 8.57 -8.10 24.42
CA GLN A 514 7.85 -6.88 24.78
C GLN A 514 6.32 -7.05 24.85
N SER A 515 5.82 -8.17 24.38
CA SER A 515 4.38 -8.45 24.23
C SER A 515 3.72 -9.05 25.48
#